data_7290f866fe7174ec2435c11ffe4049fb
#
_entry.id   7290f866fe7174ec2435c11ffe4049fb
#
_cell.length_a   1.000
_cell.length_b   1.000
_cell.length_c   1.000
_cell.angle_alpha   90.00
_cell.angle_beta   90.00
_cell.angle_gamma   90.00
#
_symmetry.space_group_name_H-M   'P 1'
#
loop_
_entity.id
_entity.type
_entity.pdbx_description
1 polymer ?
#
loop_
_entity_poly.entity_id
_entity_poly.type
_entity_poly.pdbx_seq_one_letter_code
_entity_poly.pdbx_strand_id
1 'polypeptide(L)'
;MALRTPKGIVVEVAPQFCRLTADGAACAIVKDGGDDIDATHGALIEARVERAAQPGVVIDGGPGVGRVTKPGLDQPVGAAAINRVPRRMIEQAVRAVCDALNWDGGLQVTICVPEGAALAKKTFNPQLGIEGGISILGTSGIVEPMSMQALIDTVALSLRQARAQGAARVLLTPGNYGVDFLRE
;
A
#
# COMPACT_ATOMS: atom_id res chain seq x y z
N MET A 1 -4.00 -8.54 -18.89
CA MET A 1 -4.37 -7.12 -18.63
C MET A 1 -3.07 -6.32 -18.64
N ALA A 2 -3.00 -5.28 -19.47
CA ALA A 2 -1.81 -4.43 -19.52
C ALA A 2 -1.94 -3.29 -18.49
N LEU A 3 -0.93 -3.11 -17.67
CA LEU A 3 -0.83 -2.05 -16.66
C LEU A 3 0.38 -1.17 -16.98
N ARG A 4 0.20 0.14 -16.97
CA ARG A 4 1.30 1.09 -17.10
C ARG A 4 1.77 1.54 -15.71
N THR A 5 3.05 1.29 -15.41
CA THR A 5 3.66 1.71 -14.15
C THR A 5 3.90 3.22 -14.11
N PRO A 6 4.15 3.83 -12.93
CA PRO A 6 4.52 5.24 -12.80
C PRO A 6 5.76 5.63 -13.61
N LYS A 7 6.69 4.71 -13.85
CA LYS A 7 7.88 4.90 -14.71
C LYS A 7 7.58 4.72 -16.21
N GLY A 8 6.32 4.45 -16.60
CA GLY A 8 5.90 4.29 -17.98
C GLY A 8 6.09 2.89 -18.58
N ILE A 9 6.61 1.95 -17.82
CA ILE A 9 6.78 0.55 -18.24
C ILE A 9 5.40 -0.12 -18.30
N VAL A 10 5.13 -0.87 -19.39
CA VAL A 10 3.91 -1.66 -19.53
C VAL A 10 4.21 -3.08 -19.08
N VAL A 11 3.41 -3.56 -18.12
CA VAL A 11 3.50 -4.92 -17.57
C VAL A 11 2.18 -5.63 -17.85
N GLU A 12 2.24 -6.86 -18.32
CA GLU A 12 1.07 -7.72 -18.44
C GLU A 12 0.87 -8.51 -17.16
N VAL A 13 -0.34 -8.40 -16.59
CA VAL A 13 -0.73 -9.12 -15.37
C VAL A 13 -1.95 -9.98 -15.67
N ALA A 14 -1.87 -11.27 -15.30
CA ALA A 14 -3.00 -12.18 -15.36
C ALA A 14 -3.79 -12.08 -14.04
N PRO A 15 -5.10 -11.78 -14.09
CA PRO A 15 -5.91 -11.83 -12.88
C PRO A 15 -6.09 -13.29 -12.44
N GLN A 16 -6.05 -13.53 -11.13
CA GLN A 16 -6.41 -14.82 -10.54
C GLN A 16 -7.89 -15.10 -10.70
N PHE A 17 -8.72 -14.10 -10.55
CA PHE A 17 -10.13 -14.12 -10.89
C PHE A 17 -10.64 -12.69 -11.18
N CYS A 18 -11.73 -12.63 -11.96
CA CYS A 18 -12.60 -11.47 -12.08
C CYS A 18 -14.04 -11.99 -12.05
N ARG A 19 -14.87 -11.36 -11.19
CA ARG A 19 -16.28 -11.78 -11.03
C ARG A 19 -17.17 -10.59 -10.73
N LEU A 20 -18.43 -10.69 -11.15
CA LEU A 20 -19.47 -9.78 -10.69
C LEU A 20 -19.90 -10.15 -9.27
N THR A 21 -20.24 -9.16 -8.48
CA THR A 21 -20.84 -9.28 -7.15
C THR A 21 -22.26 -8.68 -7.20
N ALA A 22 -23.03 -8.77 -6.11
CA ALA A 22 -24.37 -8.19 -6.06
C ALA A 22 -24.38 -6.68 -6.36
N ASP A 23 -23.37 -5.95 -5.85
CA ASP A 23 -23.33 -4.49 -5.88
C ASP A 23 -22.23 -3.93 -6.79
N GLY A 24 -21.46 -4.79 -7.49
CA GLY A 24 -20.35 -4.36 -8.30
C GLY A 24 -19.54 -5.48 -8.92
N ALA A 25 -18.21 -5.39 -8.79
CA ALA A 25 -17.27 -6.39 -9.30
C ALA A 25 -16.06 -6.55 -8.36
N ALA A 26 -15.46 -7.73 -8.38
CA ALA A 26 -14.21 -8.02 -7.69
C ALA A 26 -13.22 -8.67 -8.65
N CYS A 27 -11.98 -8.23 -8.58
CA CYS A 27 -10.87 -8.80 -9.34
C CYS A 27 -9.67 -8.96 -8.42
N ALA A 28 -8.90 -10.03 -8.59
CA ALA A 28 -7.73 -10.26 -7.76
C ALA A 28 -6.53 -10.71 -8.59
N ILE A 29 -5.34 -10.34 -8.10
CA ILE A 29 -4.05 -10.79 -8.60
C ILE A 29 -3.25 -11.41 -7.46
N VAL A 30 -2.33 -12.29 -7.80
CA VAL A 30 -1.29 -12.77 -6.88
C VAL A 30 -0.09 -11.84 -7.00
N LYS A 31 0.38 -11.31 -5.87
CA LYS A 31 1.55 -10.43 -5.86
C LYS A 31 2.80 -11.24 -6.23
N ASP A 32 3.49 -10.80 -7.26
CA ASP A 32 4.82 -11.28 -7.60
C ASP A 32 5.87 -10.36 -6.94
N GLY A 33 6.68 -10.91 -6.06
CA GLY A 33 7.79 -10.20 -5.39
C GLY A 33 9.09 -10.27 -6.19
N GLY A 34 9.10 -10.93 -7.35
CA GLY A 34 10.33 -11.16 -8.12
C GLY A 34 11.34 -11.98 -7.31
N ASP A 35 12.61 -11.62 -7.46
CA ASP A 35 13.72 -12.26 -6.75
C ASP A 35 13.80 -11.85 -5.27
N ASP A 36 13.08 -10.81 -4.86
CA ASP A 36 12.94 -10.41 -3.47
C ASP A 36 11.72 -11.08 -2.86
N ILE A 37 11.95 -12.19 -2.18
CA ILE A 37 10.93 -12.92 -1.43
C ILE A 37 10.62 -12.14 -0.14
N ASP A 38 9.91 -11.02 -0.27
CA ASP A 38 9.37 -10.33 0.89
C ASP A 38 8.22 -11.14 1.53
N ALA A 39 7.86 -10.75 2.76
CA ALA A 39 6.78 -11.41 3.50
C ALA A 39 5.43 -11.40 2.78
N THR A 40 5.27 -10.60 1.73
CA THR A 40 4.02 -10.43 0.97
C THR A 40 4.05 -11.06 -0.41
N HIS A 41 5.14 -11.75 -0.80
CA HIS A 41 5.18 -12.55 -2.02
C HIS A 41 4.08 -13.62 -1.99
N GLY A 42 3.39 -13.80 -3.10
CA GLY A 42 2.26 -14.74 -3.22
C GLY A 42 0.96 -14.29 -2.57
N ALA A 43 0.92 -13.14 -1.91
CA ALA A 43 -0.31 -12.63 -1.32
C ALA A 43 -1.36 -12.30 -2.39
N LEU A 44 -2.61 -12.67 -2.12
CA LEU A 44 -3.74 -12.31 -2.96
C LEU A 44 -4.13 -10.85 -2.70
N ILE A 45 -4.11 -10.03 -3.74
CA ILE A 45 -4.55 -8.64 -3.69
C ILE A 45 -5.85 -8.54 -4.46
N GLU A 46 -6.94 -8.27 -3.75
CA GLU A 46 -8.29 -8.14 -4.32
C GLU A 46 -8.69 -6.66 -4.36
N ALA A 47 -9.20 -6.22 -5.49
CA ALA A 47 -9.89 -4.94 -5.64
C ALA A 47 -11.38 -5.19 -5.86
N ARG A 48 -12.21 -4.57 -5.02
CA ARG A 48 -13.67 -4.53 -5.16
C ARG A 48 -14.06 -3.15 -5.63
N VAL A 49 -14.95 -3.08 -6.60
CA VAL A 49 -15.49 -1.82 -7.14
C VAL A 49 -17.00 -1.89 -7.04
N GLU A 50 -17.57 -0.91 -6.37
CA GLU A 50 -19.01 -0.80 -6.13
C GLU A 50 -19.47 0.61 -6.51
N ARG A 51 -20.76 0.77 -6.78
CA ARG A 51 -21.34 2.10 -7.02
C ARG A 51 -21.37 2.89 -5.72
N ALA A 52 -21.02 4.17 -5.79
CA ALA A 52 -21.12 5.10 -4.66
C ALA A 52 -22.20 6.16 -4.94
N ALA A 53 -22.83 6.65 -3.87
CA ALA A 53 -23.89 7.65 -3.98
C ALA A 53 -23.37 9.02 -4.45
N GLN A 54 -22.14 9.37 -4.11
CA GLN A 54 -21.52 10.64 -4.47
C GLN A 54 -20.66 10.45 -5.73
N PRO A 55 -20.68 11.38 -6.70
CA PRO A 55 -19.81 11.33 -7.86
C PRO A 55 -18.31 11.28 -7.49
N GLY A 56 -17.52 10.65 -8.33
CA GLY A 56 -16.06 10.53 -8.14
C GLY A 56 -15.62 9.15 -7.72
N VAL A 57 -14.32 9.03 -7.36
CA VAL A 57 -13.69 7.77 -6.96
C VAL A 57 -13.24 7.87 -5.51
N VAL A 58 -13.81 7.02 -4.67
CA VAL A 58 -13.38 6.86 -3.28
C VAL A 58 -12.55 5.59 -3.17
N ILE A 59 -11.37 5.67 -2.54
CA ILE A 59 -10.45 4.54 -2.39
C ILE A 59 -10.23 4.29 -0.91
N ASP A 60 -10.50 3.06 -0.46
CA ASP A 60 -10.25 2.66 0.92
C ASP A 60 -9.65 1.24 1.01
N GLY A 61 -9.19 0.88 2.22
CA GLY A 61 -8.72 -0.46 2.55
C GLY A 61 -9.81 -1.27 3.23
N GLY A 62 -9.98 -2.49 2.76
CA GLY A 62 -10.81 -3.53 3.37
C GLY A 62 -9.99 -4.48 4.23
N PRO A 63 -10.49 -5.70 4.47
CA PRO A 63 -9.81 -6.71 5.27
C PRO A 63 -8.35 -6.93 4.84
N GLY A 64 -7.43 -6.91 5.82
CA GLY A 64 -6.01 -7.14 5.62
C GLY A 64 -5.20 -5.98 5.06
N VAL A 65 -5.83 -4.84 4.75
CA VAL A 65 -5.13 -3.57 4.55
C VAL A 65 -5.10 -2.82 5.88
N GLY A 66 -3.91 -2.44 6.32
CA GLY A 66 -3.71 -1.79 7.62
C GLY A 66 -4.29 -0.39 7.69
N ARG A 67 -4.57 0.07 8.90
CA ARG A 67 -4.95 1.44 9.20
C ARG A 67 -3.80 2.17 9.90
N VAL A 68 -3.63 3.43 9.57
CA VAL A 68 -2.66 4.30 10.21
C VAL A 68 -3.12 4.64 11.62
N THR A 69 -2.29 4.37 12.63
CA THR A 69 -2.59 4.65 14.04
C THR A 69 -1.67 5.70 14.65
N LYS A 70 -0.55 6.02 13.99
CA LYS A 70 0.43 7.02 14.44
C LYS A 70 0.64 8.12 13.40
N PRO A 71 0.87 9.37 13.81
CA PRO A 71 1.17 10.46 12.88
C PRO A 71 2.56 10.28 12.24
N GLY A 72 2.79 10.99 11.12
CA GLY A 72 4.08 11.02 10.42
C GLY A 72 4.17 10.09 9.21
N LEU A 73 3.12 9.33 8.91
CA LEU A 73 2.97 8.56 7.68
C LEU A 73 2.38 9.41 6.53
N ASP A 74 2.39 8.85 5.31
CA ASP A 74 1.84 9.52 4.11
C ASP A 74 0.32 9.75 4.23
N GLN A 75 -0.38 8.88 4.95
CA GLN A 75 -1.81 8.96 5.20
C GLN A 75 -2.09 9.45 6.63
N PRO A 76 -3.19 10.17 6.85
CA PRO A 76 -3.59 10.60 8.19
C PRO A 76 -4.00 9.41 9.07
N VAL A 77 -3.97 9.63 10.38
CA VAL A 77 -4.46 8.64 11.36
C VAL A 77 -5.92 8.27 11.06
N GLY A 78 -6.23 6.99 11.13
CA GLY A 78 -7.53 6.40 10.79
C GLY A 78 -7.68 5.99 9.32
N ALA A 79 -6.90 6.56 8.41
CA ALA A 79 -6.98 6.20 7.00
C ALA A 79 -6.34 4.83 6.71
N ALA A 80 -6.78 4.21 5.61
CA ALA A 80 -6.12 3.02 5.10
C ALA A 80 -4.68 3.31 4.68
N ALA A 81 -3.77 2.41 5.03
CA ALA A 81 -2.35 2.51 4.70
C ALA A 81 -2.09 2.25 3.20
N ILE A 82 -2.76 3.01 2.35
CA ILE A 82 -2.57 3.02 0.90
C ILE A 82 -1.91 4.34 0.54
N ASN A 83 -0.64 4.32 0.15
CA ASN A 83 0.13 5.52 -0.10
C ASN A 83 -0.37 6.30 -1.34
N ARG A 84 0.04 7.54 -1.45
CA ARG A 84 -0.42 8.49 -2.48
C ARG A 84 -0.20 8.00 -3.91
N VAL A 85 0.93 7.35 -4.19
CA VAL A 85 1.22 6.85 -5.55
C VAL A 85 0.27 5.72 -5.95
N PRO A 86 0.11 4.63 -5.17
CA PRO A 86 -0.92 3.62 -5.43
C PRO A 86 -2.34 4.20 -5.56
N ARG A 87 -2.73 5.13 -4.68
CA ARG A 87 -4.06 5.78 -4.79
C ARG A 87 -4.25 6.46 -6.12
N ARG A 88 -3.26 7.24 -6.56
CA ARG A 88 -3.30 7.92 -7.86
C ARG A 88 -3.37 6.93 -9.03
N MET A 89 -2.62 5.83 -8.98
CA MET A 89 -2.67 4.79 -10.01
C MET A 89 -4.05 4.14 -10.09
N ILE A 90 -4.65 3.80 -8.95
CA ILE A 90 -6.01 3.23 -8.87
C ILE A 90 -7.02 4.23 -9.45
N GLU A 91 -6.97 5.48 -9.01
CA GLU A 91 -7.88 6.53 -9.48
C GLU A 91 -7.76 6.72 -11.00
N GLN A 92 -6.56 6.81 -11.54
CA GLN A 92 -6.32 6.96 -12.97
C GLN A 92 -6.85 5.76 -13.77
N ALA A 93 -6.64 4.54 -13.29
CA ALA A 93 -7.15 3.33 -13.94
C ALA A 93 -8.68 3.30 -13.96
N VAL A 94 -9.32 3.67 -12.86
CA VAL A 94 -10.80 3.75 -12.77
C VAL A 94 -11.33 4.83 -13.69
N ARG A 95 -10.77 6.04 -13.65
CA ARG A 95 -11.20 7.16 -14.51
C ARG A 95 -11.08 6.82 -15.99
N ALA A 96 -9.98 6.18 -16.41
CA ALA A 96 -9.81 5.78 -17.80
C ALA A 96 -10.93 4.85 -18.31
N VAL A 97 -11.43 3.95 -17.44
CA VAL A 97 -12.59 3.09 -17.78
C VAL A 97 -13.88 3.88 -17.76
N CYS A 98 -14.08 4.76 -16.77
CA CYS A 98 -15.27 5.63 -16.71
C CYS A 98 -15.38 6.51 -17.95
N ASP A 99 -14.27 7.13 -18.38
CA ASP A 99 -14.22 7.97 -19.57
C ASP A 99 -14.55 7.18 -20.85
N ALA A 100 -13.99 5.97 -20.97
CA ALA A 100 -14.26 5.10 -22.11
C ALA A 100 -15.72 4.63 -22.19
N LEU A 101 -16.41 4.57 -21.04
CA LEU A 101 -17.83 4.17 -20.95
C LEU A 101 -18.78 5.36 -20.83
N ASN A 102 -18.29 6.60 -20.87
CA ASN A 102 -19.06 7.84 -20.60
C ASN A 102 -19.83 7.74 -19.26
N TRP A 103 -19.16 7.20 -18.24
CA TRP A 103 -19.71 7.06 -16.89
C TRP A 103 -19.27 8.22 -15.99
N ASP A 104 -20.21 8.96 -15.42
CA ASP A 104 -19.99 10.10 -14.53
C ASP A 104 -20.41 9.87 -13.08
N GLY A 105 -20.89 8.67 -12.77
CA GLY A 105 -21.33 8.28 -11.42
C GLY A 105 -20.18 8.07 -10.44
N GLY A 106 -20.54 7.84 -9.18
CA GLY A 106 -19.60 7.54 -8.12
C GLY A 106 -19.18 6.08 -8.06
N LEU A 107 -17.92 5.84 -7.72
CA LEU A 107 -17.37 4.50 -7.49
C LEU A 107 -16.59 4.44 -6.18
N GLN A 108 -16.83 3.38 -5.40
CA GLN A 108 -16.05 2.99 -4.25
C GLN A 108 -15.09 1.87 -4.66
N VAL A 109 -13.80 2.07 -4.45
CA VAL A 109 -12.77 1.03 -4.64
C VAL A 109 -12.25 0.59 -3.28
N THR A 110 -12.39 -0.68 -2.97
CA THR A 110 -11.90 -1.27 -1.72
C THR A 110 -10.80 -2.29 -2.04
N ILE A 111 -9.59 -2.04 -1.54
CA ILE A 111 -8.48 -2.98 -1.68
C ILE A 111 -8.45 -3.90 -0.48
N CYS A 112 -8.45 -5.22 -0.73
CA CYS A 112 -8.42 -6.25 0.31
C CYS A 112 -7.20 -7.15 0.12
N VAL A 113 -6.66 -7.64 1.24
CA VAL A 113 -5.59 -8.64 1.26
C VAL A 113 -5.97 -9.69 2.31
N PRO A 114 -6.66 -10.78 1.95
CA PRO A 114 -7.24 -11.69 2.93
C PRO A 114 -6.28 -12.15 4.03
N GLU A 115 -5.01 -12.42 3.69
CA GLU A 115 -3.97 -12.84 4.62
C GLU A 115 -3.17 -11.66 5.22
N GLY A 116 -3.51 -10.42 4.88
CA GLY A 116 -2.74 -9.23 5.19
C GLY A 116 -2.51 -8.99 6.68
N ALA A 117 -3.47 -9.31 7.53
CA ALA A 117 -3.32 -9.19 8.99
C ALA A 117 -2.26 -10.18 9.55
N ALA A 118 -2.18 -11.38 8.99
CA ALA A 118 -1.16 -12.37 9.36
C ALA A 118 0.22 -11.98 8.81
N LEU A 119 0.26 -11.52 7.55
CA LEU A 119 1.49 -11.08 6.90
C LEU A 119 2.10 -9.86 7.59
N ALA A 120 1.28 -8.91 8.03
CA ALA A 120 1.73 -7.69 8.70
C ALA A 120 2.60 -7.97 9.94
N LYS A 121 2.36 -9.07 10.65
CA LYS A 121 3.16 -9.48 11.81
C LYS A 121 4.62 -9.81 11.45
N LYS A 122 4.90 -10.10 10.18
CA LYS A 122 6.23 -10.39 9.65
C LYS A 122 6.89 -9.17 8.99
N THR A 123 6.26 -8.00 9.09
CA THR A 123 6.73 -6.74 8.49
C THR A 123 6.99 -5.69 9.58
N PHE A 124 7.54 -4.55 9.18
CA PHE A 124 7.73 -3.39 10.07
C PHE A 124 6.44 -2.60 10.33
N ASN A 125 5.32 -2.96 9.72
CA ASN A 125 4.06 -2.21 9.82
C ASN A 125 3.62 -1.92 11.26
N PRO A 126 3.61 -2.89 12.20
CA PRO A 126 3.22 -2.59 13.58
C PRO A 126 4.11 -1.55 14.28
N GLN A 127 5.41 -1.58 13.99
CA GLN A 127 6.36 -0.60 14.54
C GLN A 127 6.09 0.81 14.00
N LEU A 128 5.72 0.90 12.72
CA LEU A 128 5.37 2.15 12.05
C LEU A 128 3.97 2.68 12.43
N GLY A 129 3.21 1.95 13.24
CA GLY A 129 1.83 2.32 13.57
C GLY A 129 0.86 2.09 12.42
N ILE A 130 1.02 0.96 11.73
CA ILE A 130 0.06 0.45 10.76
C ILE A 130 -0.49 -0.86 11.33
N GLU A 131 -1.77 -0.88 11.67
CA GLU A 131 -2.41 -1.98 12.37
C GLU A 131 -3.50 -2.64 11.53
N GLY A 132 -3.77 -3.93 11.80
CA GLY A 132 -4.84 -4.70 11.15
C GLY A 132 -4.51 -5.24 9.76
N GLY A 133 -3.33 -4.93 9.20
CA GLY A 133 -2.96 -5.44 7.88
C GLY A 133 -1.66 -4.87 7.33
N ILE A 134 -1.39 -5.18 6.06
CA ILE A 134 -0.22 -4.66 5.34
C ILE A 134 -0.49 -3.24 4.80
N SER A 135 0.58 -2.52 4.49
CA SER A 135 0.51 -1.27 3.72
C SER A 135 0.58 -1.54 2.22
N ILE A 136 -0.12 -0.72 1.45
CA ILE A 136 -0.04 -0.67 -0.01
C ILE A 136 0.85 0.51 -0.37
N LEU A 137 2.08 0.21 -0.72
CA LEU A 137 3.10 1.20 -1.06
C LEU A 137 3.76 0.83 -2.38
N GLY A 138 4.50 1.76 -2.95
CA GLY A 138 5.22 1.58 -4.21
C GLY A 138 5.36 2.91 -4.92
N THR A 139 6.56 3.22 -5.37
CA THR A 139 6.88 4.45 -6.10
C THR A 139 7.09 4.17 -7.59
N SER A 140 7.59 2.98 -7.94
CA SER A 140 7.91 2.58 -9.31
C SER A 140 6.87 1.63 -9.92
N GLY A 141 6.08 0.94 -9.09
CA GLY A 141 5.19 -0.14 -9.51
C GLY A 141 5.92 -1.46 -9.84
N ILE A 142 7.25 -1.46 -9.69
CA ILE A 142 8.11 -2.64 -9.83
C ILE A 142 8.93 -2.76 -8.56
N VAL A 143 9.06 -3.98 -8.04
CA VAL A 143 9.90 -4.27 -6.88
C VAL A 143 11.36 -4.19 -7.32
N GLU A 144 12.13 -3.35 -6.65
CA GLU A 144 13.60 -3.28 -6.79
C GLU A 144 14.21 -3.76 -5.47
N PRO A 145 14.64 -5.04 -5.41
CA PRO A 145 15.20 -5.61 -4.19
C PRO A 145 16.44 -4.86 -3.72
N MET A 146 16.61 -4.74 -2.39
CA MET A 146 17.81 -4.14 -1.79
C MET A 146 18.15 -2.73 -2.28
N SER A 147 17.15 -1.98 -2.72
CA SER A 147 17.34 -0.63 -3.23
C SER A 147 17.87 0.30 -2.13
N MET A 148 18.99 0.98 -2.40
CA MET A 148 19.55 2.00 -1.51
C MET A 148 18.53 3.11 -1.23
N GLN A 149 17.70 3.44 -2.21
CA GLN A 149 16.65 4.43 -2.05
C GLN A 149 15.60 3.97 -1.04
N ALA A 150 15.22 2.69 -1.03
CA ALA A 150 14.29 2.14 -0.04
C ALA A 150 14.85 2.23 1.39
N LEU A 151 16.15 2.02 1.57
CA LEU A 151 16.82 2.20 2.86
C LEU A 151 16.78 3.67 3.31
N ILE A 152 17.13 4.59 2.42
CA ILE A 152 17.09 6.05 2.69
C ILE A 152 15.65 6.47 3.06
N ASP A 153 14.66 6.02 2.30
CA ASP A 153 13.26 6.34 2.54
C ASP A 153 12.77 5.80 3.89
N THR A 154 13.22 4.61 4.30
CA THR A 154 12.91 4.01 5.60
C THR A 154 13.48 4.84 6.75
N VAL A 155 14.73 5.26 6.66
CA VAL A 155 15.37 6.13 7.67
C VAL A 155 14.64 7.48 7.72
N ALA A 156 14.37 8.10 6.57
CA ALA A 156 13.66 9.37 6.49
C ALA A 156 12.23 9.28 7.08
N LEU A 157 11.55 8.17 6.87
CA LEU A 157 10.23 7.90 7.45
C LEU A 157 10.32 7.80 8.98
N SER A 158 11.27 7.04 9.51
CA SER A 158 11.47 6.87 10.94
C SER A 158 11.76 8.21 11.64
N LEU A 159 12.58 9.07 11.03
CA LEU A 159 12.88 10.42 11.52
C LEU A 159 11.63 11.31 11.52
N ARG A 160 10.83 11.28 10.45
CA ARG A 160 9.56 12.04 10.38
C ARG A 160 8.58 11.60 11.46
N GLN A 161 8.47 10.30 11.71
CA GLN A 161 7.61 9.77 12.76
C GLN A 161 8.08 10.18 14.16
N ALA A 162 9.37 10.04 14.45
CA ALA A 162 9.94 10.48 15.73
C ALA A 162 9.64 11.98 15.98
N ARG A 163 9.83 12.82 14.97
CA ARG A 163 9.51 14.25 15.05
C ARG A 163 8.01 14.49 15.26
N ALA A 164 7.15 13.78 14.53
CA ALA A 164 5.69 13.92 14.66
C ALA A 164 5.16 13.46 16.03
N GLN A 165 5.90 12.59 16.70
CA GLN A 165 5.64 12.12 18.07
C GLN A 165 6.29 13.00 19.13
N GLY A 166 6.90 14.12 18.75
CA GLY A 166 7.47 15.10 19.69
C GLY A 166 8.90 14.83 20.13
N ALA A 167 9.63 13.92 19.49
CA ALA A 167 11.03 13.67 19.81
C ALA A 167 11.88 14.91 19.50
N ALA A 168 12.53 15.48 20.53
CA ALA A 168 13.44 16.60 20.37
C ALA A 168 14.83 16.18 19.89
N ARG A 169 15.21 14.93 20.11
CA ARG A 169 16.50 14.35 19.72
C ARG A 169 16.30 12.92 19.21
N VAL A 170 17.06 12.53 18.21
CA VAL A 170 17.08 11.18 17.66
C VAL A 170 18.53 10.74 17.56
N LEU A 171 18.81 9.52 17.98
CA LEU A 171 20.11 8.90 17.85
C LEU A 171 20.04 7.85 16.75
N LEU A 172 20.95 7.93 15.80
CA LEU A 172 21.09 6.95 14.72
C LEU A 172 22.31 6.06 15.00
N THR A 173 22.07 4.75 14.97
CA THR A 173 23.14 3.77 15.17
C THR A 173 23.14 2.73 14.04
N PRO A 174 24.31 2.24 13.59
CA PRO A 174 24.38 1.17 12.64
C PRO A 174 24.04 -0.16 13.33
N GLY A 175 22.84 -0.70 13.06
CA GLY A 175 22.40 -1.99 13.57
C GLY A 175 22.23 -2.06 15.10
N ASN A 176 22.09 -3.27 15.61
CA ASN A 176 21.85 -3.51 17.04
C ASN A 176 23.06 -3.23 17.94
N TYR A 177 24.27 -3.36 17.42
CA TYR A 177 25.52 -3.10 18.18
C TYR A 177 25.56 -1.67 18.75
N GLY A 178 25.08 -0.68 18.00
CA GLY A 178 25.05 0.68 18.48
C GLY A 178 24.02 0.90 19.59
N VAL A 179 22.93 0.13 19.59
CA VAL A 179 21.92 0.19 20.67
C VAL A 179 22.49 -0.43 21.95
N ASP A 180 23.21 -1.53 21.85
CA ASP A 180 23.80 -2.22 23.01
C ASP A 180 24.90 -1.35 23.65
N PHE A 181 25.75 -0.69 22.84
CA PHE A 181 26.78 0.25 23.33
C PHE A 181 26.20 1.44 24.14
N LEU A 182 24.97 1.84 23.86
CA LEU A 182 24.31 2.96 24.54
C LEU A 182 23.61 2.55 25.85
N ARG A 183 23.47 1.25 26.09
CA ARG A 183 22.88 0.71 27.33
C ARG A 183 23.90 0.45 28.43
N GLU A 184 25.18 0.47 28.08
CA GLU A 184 26.32 0.45 28.99
C GLU A 184 26.67 1.88 29.46
#